data_e25a5851692f50f957d7ff6f08965bcc
#
_entry.id   e25a5851692f50f957d7ff6f08965bcc
#
_cell.length_a   1.000
_cell.length_b   1.000
_cell.length_c   1.000
_cell.angle_alpha   90.00
_cell.angle_beta   90.00
_cell.angle_gamma   90.00
#
_symmetry.space_group_name_H-M   'P 1'
#
loop_
_entity.id
_entity.type
_entity.pdbx_description
1 polymer ?
#
loop_
_entity_poly.entity_id
_entity_poly.type
_entity_poly.pdbx_seq_one_letter_code
_entity_poly.pdbx_strand_id
1 'polypeptide(L)'
;MSRIHPKTTYDPQVQTVLQGMKEKMGFTPNIFKLMAHSKAFFGGFMTLSKSLENGRLSQKVRESIALSVAGFNHCAYCTAAHSKLAATCHISPKEIALNLKSKSEEAKIGALLEFCHKILEKRGHLEGADLEKMLHHGWVEEDLIEIIGVIALNITTNYFNNTFLPTVDF
;
A
#
# COMPACT_ATOMS: atom_id res chain seq x y z
N MET A 1 -5.45 -13.91 -16.67
CA MET A 1 -4.04 -14.14 -17.07
C MET A 1 -3.29 -12.81 -17.01
N SER A 2 -2.03 -12.82 -16.60
CA SER A 2 -1.17 -11.63 -16.63
C SER A 2 -1.03 -11.09 -18.06
N ARG A 3 -1.09 -9.76 -18.22
CA ARG A 3 -0.98 -9.10 -19.54
C ARG A 3 0.46 -8.93 -20.01
N ILE A 4 1.42 -8.99 -19.09
CA ILE A 4 2.86 -9.06 -19.37
C ILE A 4 3.49 -10.18 -18.56
N HIS A 5 4.64 -10.69 -18.99
CA HIS A 5 5.30 -11.81 -18.33
C HIS A 5 6.63 -11.38 -17.71
N PRO A 6 7.07 -12.01 -16.61
CA PRO A 6 8.39 -11.77 -16.06
C PRO A 6 9.50 -11.98 -17.09
N LYS A 7 10.55 -11.18 -17.02
CA LYS A 7 11.75 -11.40 -17.83
C LYS A 7 12.54 -12.61 -17.32
N THR A 8 13.33 -13.20 -18.18
CA THR A 8 14.30 -14.25 -17.80
C THR A 8 15.54 -13.66 -17.13
N THR A 9 15.88 -12.41 -17.47
CA THR A 9 17.03 -11.68 -16.94
C THR A 9 16.66 -10.25 -16.63
N TYR A 10 17.22 -9.69 -15.56
CA TYR A 10 17.04 -8.31 -15.12
C TYR A 10 18.40 -7.61 -15.02
N ASP A 11 18.39 -6.28 -14.91
CA ASP A 11 19.57 -5.52 -14.52
C ASP A 11 20.19 -6.11 -13.23
N PRO A 12 21.52 -6.20 -13.09
CA PRO A 12 22.16 -6.84 -11.93
C PRO A 12 21.71 -6.26 -10.56
N GLN A 13 21.52 -4.95 -10.46
CA GLN A 13 21.06 -4.32 -9.22
C GLN A 13 19.61 -4.71 -8.90
N VAL A 14 18.74 -4.76 -9.91
CA VAL A 14 17.35 -5.23 -9.77
C VAL A 14 17.31 -6.69 -9.36
N GLN A 15 18.15 -7.53 -10.01
CA GLN A 15 18.26 -8.96 -9.69
C GLN A 15 18.65 -9.19 -8.22
N THR A 16 19.59 -8.42 -7.70
CA THR A 16 20.00 -8.49 -6.28
C THR A 16 18.82 -8.20 -5.34
N VAL A 17 18.02 -7.18 -5.64
CA VAL A 17 16.84 -6.83 -4.83
C VAL A 17 15.77 -7.94 -4.87
N LEU A 18 15.48 -8.48 -6.06
CA LEU A 18 14.52 -9.59 -6.23
C LEU A 18 14.98 -10.85 -5.49
N GLN A 19 16.29 -11.15 -5.52
CA GLN A 19 16.87 -12.27 -4.79
C GLN A 19 16.74 -12.07 -3.27
N GLY A 20 17.03 -10.88 -2.76
CA GLY A 20 16.85 -10.56 -1.33
C GLY A 20 15.39 -10.68 -0.87
N MET A 21 14.41 -10.36 -1.73
CA MET A 21 12.99 -10.61 -1.45
C MET A 21 12.71 -12.11 -1.34
N LYS A 22 13.24 -12.92 -2.27
CA LYS A 22 13.08 -14.38 -2.27
C LYS A 22 13.65 -15.00 -0.98
N GLU A 23 14.79 -14.53 -0.52
CA GLU A 23 15.44 -15.02 0.72
C GLU A 23 14.61 -14.68 1.96
N LYS A 24 14.03 -13.48 2.03
CA LYS A 24 13.23 -13.04 3.17
C LYS A 24 11.82 -13.63 3.22
N MET A 25 11.17 -13.79 2.07
CA MET A 25 9.76 -14.17 1.97
C MET A 25 9.55 -15.63 1.52
N GLY A 26 10.62 -16.33 1.10
CA GLY A 26 10.55 -17.65 0.48
C GLY A 26 10.19 -17.61 -1.02
N PHE A 27 9.72 -16.48 -1.53
CA PHE A 27 9.37 -16.26 -2.94
C PHE A 27 9.54 -14.79 -3.31
N THR A 28 9.58 -14.50 -4.61
CA THR A 28 9.54 -13.13 -5.13
C THR A 28 8.12 -12.85 -5.61
N PRO A 29 7.37 -11.89 -5.03
CA PRO A 29 6.02 -11.57 -5.46
C PRO A 29 5.95 -11.18 -6.95
N ASN A 30 4.92 -11.65 -7.64
CA ASN A 30 4.78 -11.48 -9.09
C ASN A 30 4.73 -10.00 -9.51
N ILE A 31 4.12 -9.13 -8.69
CA ILE A 31 4.14 -7.69 -8.95
C ILE A 31 5.57 -7.16 -9.12
N PHE A 32 6.51 -7.57 -8.27
CA PHE A 32 7.89 -7.06 -8.31
C PHE A 32 8.67 -7.61 -9.50
N LYS A 33 8.41 -8.87 -9.92
CA LYS A 33 8.97 -9.41 -11.16
C LYS A 33 8.53 -8.59 -12.38
N LEU A 34 7.28 -8.10 -12.38
CA LEU A 34 6.76 -7.27 -13.46
C LEU A 34 7.26 -5.83 -13.37
N MET A 35 7.27 -5.20 -12.17
CA MET A 35 7.83 -3.86 -11.99
C MET A 35 9.30 -3.78 -12.38
N ALA A 36 10.04 -4.86 -12.17
CA ALA A 36 11.46 -5.00 -12.52
C ALA A 36 11.77 -4.87 -14.03
N HIS A 37 10.76 -4.85 -14.91
CA HIS A 37 10.92 -4.51 -16.32
C HIS A 37 11.50 -3.11 -16.52
N SER A 38 11.18 -2.17 -15.63
CA SER A 38 11.75 -0.83 -15.61
C SER A 38 12.60 -0.65 -14.35
N LYS A 39 13.91 -0.60 -14.50
CA LYS A 39 14.85 -0.31 -13.40
C LYS A 39 14.51 1.00 -12.71
N ALA A 40 14.18 2.05 -13.47
CA ALA A 40 13.86 3.37 -12.95
C ALA A 40 12.60 3.34 -12.08
N PHE A 41 11.51 2.72 -12.58
CA PHE A 41 10.25 2.59 -11.85
C PHE A 41 10.41 1.74 -10.60
N PHE A 42 11.03 0.56 -10.74
CA PHE A 42 11.25 -0.36 -9.63
C PHE A 42 12.13 0.27 -8.54
N GLY A 43 13.24 0.92 -8.93
CA GLY A 43 14.13 1.59 -7.98
C GLY A 43 13.46 2.73 -7.23
N GLY A 44 12.73 3.61 -7.94
CA GLY A 44 11.98 4.70 -7.33
C GLY A 44 10.92 4.21 -6.35
N PHE A 45 10.14 3.19 -6.75
CA PHE A 45 9.14 2.55 -5.90
C PHE A 45 9.76 1.95 -4.63
N MET A 46 10.83 1.17 -4.77
CA MET A 46 11.51 0.53 -3.62
C MET A 46 12.10 1.56 -2.65
N THR A 47 12.65 2.67 -3.19
CA THR A 47 13.20 3.76 -2.37
C THR A 47 12.10 4.44 -1.56
N LEU A 48 10.99 4.82 -2.19
CA LEU A 48 9.85 5.42 -1.50
C LEU A 48 9.26 4.47 -0.44
N SER A 49 9.04 3.20 -0.81
CA SER A 49 8.55 2.17 0.12
C SER A 49 9.45 2.07 1.36
N LYS A 50 10.78 1.97 1.15
CA LYS A 50 11.74 1.85 2.23
C LYS A 50 11.80 3.09 3.12
N SER A 51 11.68 4.29 2.55
CA SER A 51 11.62 5.54 3.30
C SER A 51 10.40 5.59 4.21
N LEU A 52 9.22 5.23 3.69
CA LEU A 52 7.98 5.21 4.47
C LEU A 52 7.94 4.10 5.53
N GLU A 53 8.66 2.97 5.31
CA GLU A 53 8.82 1.94 6.35
C GLU A 53 9.57 2.46 7.58
N ASN A 54 10.50 3.40 7.39
CA ASN A 54 11.29 4.02 8.45
C ASN A 54 10.67 5.34 8.96
N GLY A 55 9.49 5.69 8.48
CA GLY A 55 8.73 6.87 8.91
C GLY A 55 8.04 6.68 10.27
N ARG A 56 7.17 7.64 10.59
CA ARG A 56 6.45 7.71 11.88
C ARG A 56 5.28 6.74 11.98
N LEU A 57 4.63 6.44 10.83
CA LEU A 57 3.45 5.57 10.80
C LEU A 57 3.83 4.12 11.08
N SER A 58 3.24 3.53 12.10
CA SER A 58 3.45 2.11 12.41
C SER A 58 3.05 1.21 11.24
N GLN A 59 3.60 0.01 11.18
CA GLN A 59 3.22 -0.97 10.15
C GLN A 59 1.70 -1.24 10.16
N LYS A 60 1.09 -1.39 11.35
CA LYS A 60 -0.37 -1.56 11.50
C LYS A 60 -1.14 -0.44 10.80
N VAL A 61 -0.74 0.82 10.99
CA VAL A 61 -1.37 2.00 10.36
C VAL A 61 -1.19 1.96 8.84
N ARG A 62 0.02 1.67 8.35
CA ARG A 62 0.28 1.57 6.90
C ARG A 62 -0.53 0.46 6.24
N GLU A 63 -0.67 -0.70 6.88
CA GLU A 63 -1.51 -1.79 6.35
C GLU A 63 -3.00 -1.42 6.34
N SER A 64 -3.49 -0.69 7.36
CA SER A 64 -4.87 -0.19 7.36
C SER A 64 -5.13 0.77 6.20
N ILE A 65 -4.19 1.70 5.92
CA ILE A 65 -4.26 2.59 4.75
C ILE A 65 -4.25 1.77 3.45
N ALA A 66 -3.33 0.81 3.34
CA ALA A 66 -3.18 -0.04 2.15
C ALA A 66 -4.45 -0.82 1.83
N LEU A 67 -5.12 -1.40 2.86
CA LEU A 67 -6.41 -2.07 2.72
C LEU A 67 -7.50 -1.11 2.23
N SER A 68 -7.58 0.09 2.81
CA SER A 68 -8.54 1.12 2.38
C SER A 68 -8.34 1.50 0.90
N VAL A 69 -7.10 1.75 0.48
CA VAL A 69 -6.76 2.07 -0.92
C VAL A 69 -7.05 0.89 -1.85
N ALA A 70 -6.73 -0.35 -1.42
CA ALA A 70 -7.01 -1.56 -2.20
C ALA A 70 -8.52 -1.79 -2.39
N GLY A 71 -9.31 -1.58 -1.34
CA GLY A 71 -10.77 -1.66 -1.39
C GLY A 71 -11.37 -0.60 -2.31
N PHE A 72 -10.93 0.65 -2.19
CA PHE A 72 -11.39 1.76 -3.05
C PHE A 72 -11.11 1.50 -4.54
N ASN A 73 -9.91 1.02 -4.86
CA ASN A 73 -9.48 0.75 -6.24
C ASN A 73 -9.87 -0.64 -6.76
N HIS A 74 -10.58 -1.46 -5.96
CA HIS A 74 -10.96 -2.83 -6.33
C HIS A 74 -9.76 -3.69 -6.79
N CYS A 75 -8.61 -3.56 -6.11
CA CYS A 75 -7.40 -4.30 -6.45
C CYS A 75 -7.37 -5.66 -5.75
N ALA A 76 -7.76 -6.73 -6.45
CA ALA A 76 -7.79 -8.08 -5.89
C ALA A 76 -6.41 -8.58 -5.39
N TYR A 77 -5.33 -8.32 -6.16
CA TYR A 77 -3.97 -8.66 -5.77
C TYR A 77 -3.58 -7.95 -4.47
N CYS A 78 -3.85 -6.63 -4.39
CA CYS A 78 -3.49 -5.82 -3.24
C CYS A 78 -4.30 -6.21 -2.00
N THR A 79 -5.60 -6.51 -2.18
CA THR A 79 -6.45 -7.04 -1.11
C THR A 79 -5.87 -8.31 -0.51
N ALA A 80 -5.48 -9.29 -1.34
CA ALA A 80 -4.88 -10.54 -0.86
C ALA A 80 -3.56 -10.30 -0.12
N ALA A 81 -2.65 -9.51 -0.71
CA ALA A 81 -1.34 -9.19 -0.13
C ALA A 81 -1.47 -8.48 1.22
N HIS A 82 -2.23 -7.38 1.26
CA HIS A 82 -2.36 -6.56 2.48
C HIS A 82 -3.22 -7.21 3.55
N SER A 83 -4.19 -8.08 3.20
CA SER A 83 -4.90 -8.89 4.21
C SER A 83 -3.95 -9.85 4.92
N LYS A 84 -3.03 -10.49 4.19
CA LYS A 84 -2.00 -11.36 4.79
C LYS A 84 -1.04 -10.57 5.67
N LEU A 85 -0.52 -9.42 5.20
CA LEU A 85 0.38 -8.57 5.96
C LEU A 85 -0.30 -7.97 7.20
N ALA A 86 -1.53 -7.50 7.09
CA ALA A 86 -2.32 -6.98 8.20
C ALA A 86 -2.52 -8.02 9.31
N ALA A 87 -2.74 -9.29 8.95
CA ALA A 87 -2.84 -10.38 9.93
C ALA A 87 -1.53 -10.56 10.73
N THR A 88 -0.36 -10.36 10.10
CA THR A 88 0.94 -10.38 10.82
C THR A 88 1.12 -9.20 11.77
N CYS A 89 0.37 -8.11 11.55
CA CYS A 89 0.32 -6.93 12.44
C CYS A 89 -0.80 -7.03 13.49
N HIS A 90 -1.37 -8.23 13.68
CA HIS A 90 -2.45 -8.50 14.63
C HIS A 90 -3.74 -7.69 14.36
N ILE A 91 -4.00 -7.31 13.10
CA ILE A 91 -5.29 -6.78 12.67
C ILE A 91 -6.26 -7.97 12.51
N SER A 92 -7.38 -7.93 13.21
CA SER A 92 -8.36 -9.02 13.18
C SER A 92 -9.04 -9.16 11.79
N PRO A 93 -9.53 -10.34 11.41
CA PRO A 93 -10.28 -10.51 10.15
C PRO A 93 -11.47 -9.56 10.01
N LYS A 94 -12.15 -9.26 11.12
CA LYS A 94 -13.25 -8.28 11.15
C LYS A 94 -12.76 -6.88 10.81
N GLU A 95 -11.64 -6.47 11.40
CA GLU A 95 -11.05 -5.15 11.17
C GLU A 95 -10.49 -5.03 9.75
N ILE A 96 -9.87 -6.09 9.20
CA ILE A 96 -9.46 -6.15 7.79
C ILE A 96 -10.66 -5.89 6.87
N ALA A 97 -11.80 -6.56 7.12
CA ALA A 97 -13.02 -6.38 6.33
C ALA A 97 -13.61 -4.95 6.45
N LEU A 98 -13.44 -4.29 7.60
CA LEU A 98 -13.81 -2.89 7.79
C LEU A 98 -12.85 -1.95 7.08
N ASN A 99 -11.53 -2.17 7.20
CA ASN A 99 -10.51 -1.33 6.57
C ASN A 99 -10.65 -1.32 5.04
N LEU A 100 -10.99 -2.45 4.41
CA LEU A 100 -11.32 -2.53 2.98
C LEU A 100 -12.51 -1.64 2.57
N LYS A 101 -13.35 -1.25 3.53
CA LYS A 101 -14.49 -0.32 3.33
C LYS A 101 -14.20 1.07 3.88
N SER A 102 -12.93 1.38 4.16
CA SER A 102 -12.48 2.63 4.77
C SER A 102 -13.15 2.90 6.13
N LYS A 103 -13.34 1.86 6.94
CA LYS A 103 -13.93 1.89 8.28
C LYS A 103 -13.05 1.18 9.29
N SER A 104 -13.25 1.46 10.58
CA SER A 104 -12.59 0.80 11.70
C SER A 104 -13.47 0.88 12.96
N GLU A 105 -13.32 -0.09 13.87
CA GLU A 105 -13.90 -0.01 15.22
C GLU A 105 -13.10 0.92 16.14
N GLU A 106 -11.82 1.15 15.84
CA GLU A 106 -10.94 2.07 16.55
C GLU A 106 -11.14 3.50 16.02
N ALA A 107 -11.64 4.41 16.86
CA ALA A 107 -12.02 5.77 16.44
C ALA A 107 -10.89 6.53 15.71
N LYS A 108 -9.65 6.44 16.22
CA LYS A 108 -8.49 7.09 15.60
C LYS A 108 -8.21 6.53 14.19
N ILE A 109 -8.27 5.21 14.02
CA ILE A 109 -8.09 4.55 12.71
C ILE A 109 -9.29 4.82 11.80
N GLY A 110 -10.50 4.84 12.33
CA GLY A 110 -11.70 5.19 11.56
C GLY A 110 -11.61 6.59 10.95
N ALA A 111 -11.17 7.59 11.73
CA ALA A 111 -10.94 8.95 11.22
C ALA A 111 -9.85 8.98 10.12
N LEU A 112 -8.76 8.24 10.31
CA LEU A 112 -7.71 8.08 9.30
C LEU A 112 -8.25 7.49 7.99
N LEU A 113 -9.00 6.39 8.07
CA LEU A 113 -9.49 5.72 6.87
C LEU A 113 -10.56 6.54 6.13
N GLU A 114 -11.41 7.28 6.87
CA GLU A 114 -12.32 8.27 6.27
C GLU A 114 -11.54 9.37 5.54
N PHE A 115 -10.46 9.87 6.16
CA PHE A 115 -9.57 10.86 5.54
C PHE A 115 -8.93 10.33 4.26
N CYS A 116 -8.39 9.09 4.29
CA CYS A 116 -7.86 8.43 3.10
C CYS A 116 -8.91 8.29 2.00
N HIS A 117 -10.14 7.89 2.34
CA HIS A 117 -11.24 7.77 1.39
C HIS A 117 -11.56 9.10 0.71
N LYS A 118 -11.64 10.18 1.50
CA LYS A 118 -11.88 11.53 0.96
C LYS A 118 -10.75 11.99 0.03
N ILE A 119 -9.49 11.71 0.37
CA ILE A 119 -8.33 12.00 -0.50
C ILE A 119 -8.50 11.31 -1.85
N LEU A 120 -8.84 10.03 -1.85
CA LEU A 120 -9.02 9.24 -3.08
C LEU A 120 -10.21 9.76 -3.91
N GLU A 121 -11.36 9.96 -3.28
CA GLU A 121 -12.59 10.41 -3.94
C GLU A 121 -12.44 11.80 -4.51
N LYS A 122 -11.92 12.74 -3.71
CA LYS A 122 -11.76 14.14 -4.08
C LYS A 122 -10.42 14.47 -4.76
N ARG A 123 -9.59 13.46 -5.01
CA ARG A 123 -8.28 13.64 -5.66
C ARG A 123 -7.38 14.65 -4.92
N GLY A 124 -7.43 14.64 -3.58
CA GLY A 124 -6.67 15.54 -2.73
C GLY A 124 -7.30 16.91 -2.48
N HIS A 125 -8.43 17.24 -3.08
CA HIS A 125 -9.14 18.51 -2.83
C HIS A 125 -9.95 18.43 -1.53
N LEU A 126 -9.26 18.59 -0.40
CA LEU A 126 -9.85 18.58 0.94
C LEU A 126 -10.12 20.00 1.46
N GLU A 127 -10.99 20.10 2.46
CA GLU A 127 -11.27 21.32 3.20
C GLU A 127 -10.43 21.38 4.48
N GLY A 128 -10.23 22.59 5.03
CA GLY A 128 -9.50 22.76 6.30
C GLY A 128 -10.07 21.93 7.45
N ALA A 129 -11.40 21.82 7.51
CA ALA A 129 -12.09 21.01 8.51
C ALA A 129 -11.72 19.51 8.46
N ASP A 130 -11.34 18.98 7.29
CA ASP A 130 -10.89 17.58 7.17
C ASP A 130 -9.54 17.38 7.88
N LEU A 131 -8.64 18.36 7.79
CA LEU A 131 -7.34 18.34 8.46
C LEU A 131 -7.51 18.56 9.97
N GLU A 132 -8.34 19.53 10.37
CA GLU A 132 -8.63 19.80 11.78
C GLU A 132 -9.20 18.55 12.48
N LYS A 133 -10.08 17.80 11.81
CA LYS A 133 -10.61 16.53 12.31
C LYS A 133 -9.49 15.53 12.58
N MET A 134 -8.50 15.42 11.71
CA MET A 134 -7.35 14.53 11.91
C MET A 134 -6.52 14.93 13.13
N LEU A 135 -6.19 16.23 13.26
CA LEU A 135 -5.46 16.76 14.40
C LEU A 135 -6.22 16.52 15.72
N HIS A 136 -7.55 16.68 15.71
CA HIS A 136 -8.40 16.39 16.88
C HIS A 136 -8.35 14.90 17.30
N HIS A 137 -8.17 13.99 16.33
CA HIS A 137 -7.98 12.56 16.64
C HIS A 137 -6.53 12.20 17.01
N GLY A 138 -5.66 13.20 17.24
CA GLY A 138 -4.28 13.00 17.71
C GLY A 138 -3.31 12.54 16.61
N TRP A 139 -3.60 12.86 15.35
CA TRP A 139 -2.61 12.86 14.28
C TRP A 139 -1.88 14.19 14.27
N VAL A 140 -0.64 14.23 13.81
CA VAL A 140 0.15 15.45 13.67
C VAL A 140 0.44 15.74 12.19
N GLU A 141 0.90 16.95 11.87
CA GLU A 141 1.09 17.37 10.48
C GLU A 141 2.06 16.47 9.71
N GLU A 142 3.13 16.00 10.35
CA GLU A 142 4.06 15.05 9.73
C GLU A 142 3.39 13.73 9.39
N ASP A 143 2.48 13.24 10.23
CA ASP A 143 1.70 12.02 9.95
C ASP A 143 0.82 12.22 8.71
N LEU A 144 0.19 13.41 8.56
CA LEU A 144 -0.66 13.73 7.40
C LEU A 144 0.15 13.70 6.09
N ILE A 145 1.38 14.18 6.11
CA ILE A 145 2.28 14.13 4.96
C ILE A 145 2.67 12.69 4.62
N GLU A 146 3.03 11.88 5.62
CA GLU A 146 3.35 10.47 5.41
C GLU A 146 2.15 9.66 4.91
N ILE A 147 0.93 9.97 5.39
CA ILE A 147 -0.32 9.35 4.91
C ILE A 147 -0.47 9.55 3.40
N ILE A 148 -0.20 10.76 2.88
CA ILE A 148 -0.22 11.02 1.43
C ILE A 148 0.80 10.12 0.70
N GLY A 149 2.02 9.99 1.25
CA GLY A 149 3.05 9.13 0.70
C GLY A 149 2.62 7.65 0.64
N VAL A 150 2.00 7.14 1.72
CA VAL A 150 1.51 5.76 1.79
C VAL A 150 0.34 5.54 0.82
N ILE A 151 -0.59 6.51 0.70
CA ILE A 151 -1.67 6.46 -0.29
C ILE A 151 -1.10 6.40 -1.71
N ALA A 152 -0.17 7.30 -2.05
CA ALA A 152 0.45 7.36 -3.38
C ALA A 152 1.17 6.05 -3.74
N LEU A 153 1.92 5.47 -2.79
CA LEU A 153 2.58 4.18 -2.94
C LEU A 153 1.56 3.07 -3.28
N ASN A 154 0.43 3.04 -2.56
CA ASN A 154 -0.60 2.04 -2.75
C ASN A 154 -1.44 2.27 -4.02
N ILE A 155 -1.73 3.52 -4.40
CA ILE A 155 -2.32 3.83 -5.72
C ILE A 155 -1.43 3.27 -6.84
N THR A 156 -0.11 3.49 -6.74
CA THR A 156 0.86 3.00 -7.72
C THR A 156 0.77 1.49 -7.89
N THR A 157 0.77 0.72 -6.80
CA THR A 157 0.64 -0.75 -6.86
C THR A 157 -0.74 -1.20 -7.34
N ASN A 158 -1.82 -0.52 -6.89
CA ASN A 158 -3.18 -0.87 -7.29
C ASN A 158 -3.38 -0.67 -8.80
N TYR A 159 -2.97 0.48 -9.35
CA TYR A 159 -3.07 0.76 -10.78
C TYR A 159 -2.18 -0.16 -11.60
N PHE A 160 -0.95 -0.43 -11.12
CA PHE A 160 -0.07 -1.40 -11.74
C PHE A 160 -0.73 -2.79 -11.83
N ASN A 161 -1.25 -3.29 -10.70
CA ASN A 161 -1.87 -4.61 -10.64
C ASN A 161 -3.17 -4.69 -11.45
N ASN A 162 -4.02 -3.66 -11.41
CA ASN A 162 -5.24 -3.59 -12.21
C ASN A 162 -4.95 -3.48 -13.71
N THR A 163 -3.81 -2.85 -14.09
CA THR A 163 -3.39 -2.72 -15.49
C THR A 163 -2.78 -4.02 -16.02
N PHE A 164 -1.86 -4.64 -15.28
CA PHE A 164 -1.07 -5.77 -15.79
C PHE A 164 -1.56 -7.15 -15.34
N LEU A 165 -2.46 -7.20 -14.37
CA LEU A 165 -3.10 -8.41 -13.84
C LEU A 165 -2.11 -9.53 -13.49
N PRO A 166 -1.08 -9.28 -12.62
CA PRO A 166 -0.22 -10.36 -12.17
C PRO A 166 -1.05 -11.45 -11.47
N THR A 167 -0.63 -12.70 -11.61
CA THR A 167 -1.24 -13.81 -10.86
C THR A 167 -1.03 -13.57 -9.36
N VAL A 168 -2.10 -13.69 -8.58
CA VAL A 168 -2.06 -13.57 -7.12
C VAL A 168 -1.25 -14.73 -6.55
N ASP A 169 -0.29 -14.42 -5.66
CA ASP A 169 0.66 -15.36 -5.06
C ASP A 169 0.67 -15.33 -3.51
N PHE A 170 -0.45 -14.88 -2.91
CA PHE A 170 -0.67 -14.80 -1.44
C PHE A 170 -1.80 -15.71 -0.97
#